data_f724872b2a1310c92a424507ffc27dea
#
_entry.id   f724872b2a1310c92a424507ffc27dea
#
_cell.length_a   1.000
_cell.length_b   1.000
_cell.length_c   1.000
_cell.angle_alpha   90.00
_cell.angle_beta   90.00
_cell.angle_gamma   90.00
#
_symmetry.space_group_name_H-M   'P 1'
#
loop_
_entity.id
_entity.type
_entity.pdbx_description
1 polymer ?
#
loop_
_entity_poly.entity_id
_entity_poly.type
_entity_poly.pdbx_seq_one_letter_code
_entity_poly.pdbx_strand_id
1 'polypeptide(L)'
;MNKITKKLATTTFYLLDLRGKNVGIFEQLKMEEALFRANKNNWLIFNSLDHVNERAVVFGLGDGRKPDNLCNVDIARKDKIPLIKRYSGGGTVFVDKGTRFISFIC
;
A
#
# COMPACT_ATOMS: atom_id res chain seq x y z
N MET A 1 31.67 -17.92 -5.25
CA MET A 1 30.57 -18.24 -4.32
C MET A 1 30.49 -17.27 -3.15
N ASN A 2 31.61 -17.03 -2.47
CA ASN A 2 31.64 -16.12 -1.33
C ASN A 2 31.24 -14.71 -1.69
N LYS A 3 31.53 -14.25 -2.91
CA LYS A 3 31.13 -12.90 -3.35
C LYS A 3 29.62 -12.71 -3.41
N ILE A 4 28.88 -13.72 -3.88
CA ILE A 4 27.44 -13.68 -3.97
C ILE A 4 26.82 -13.67 -2.58
N THR A 5 27.32 -14.53 -1.69
CA THR A 5 26.87 -14.59 -0.30
C THR A 5 27.11 -13.25 0.41
N LYS A 6 28.28 -12.65 0.20
CA LYS A 6 28.60 -11.35 0.79
C LYS A 6 27.65 -10.25 0.31
N LYS A 7 27.32 -10.22 -1.00
CA LYS A 7 26.37 -9.24 -1.53
C LYS A 7 24.99 -9.37 -0.90
N LEU A 8 24.50 -10.60 -0.73
CA LEU A 8 23.20 -10.83 -0.09
C LEU A 8 23.25 -10.41 1.37
N ALA A 9 24.36 -10.68 2.05
CA ALA A 9 24.51 -10.31 3.46
C ALA A 9 24.58 -8.79 3.67
N THR A 10 24.90 -8.00 2.62
CA THR A 10 24.98 -6.53 2.75
C THR A 10 23.73 -5.81 2.30
N THR A 11 22.69 -6.54 1.86
CA THR A 11 21.42 -5.91 1.52
C THR A 11 20.75 -5.37 2.77
N THR A 12 20.43 -4.09 2.75
CA THR A 12 19.85 -3.38 3.88
C THR A 12 18.45 -2.91 3.52
N PHE A 13 17.51 -3.13 4.44
CA PHE A 13 16.18 -2.57 4.37
C PHE A 13 15.99 -1.60 5.53
N TYR A 14 15.43 -0.44 5.24
CA TYR A 14 14.95 0.46 6.27
C TYR A 14 13.53 0.04 6.66
N LEU A 15 13.28 -0.02 7.94
CA LEU A 15 11.97 -0.40 8.46
C LEU A 15 11.19 0.85 8.86
N LEU A 16 9.99 0.98 8.33
CA LEU A 16 9.03 2.00 8.74
C LEU A 16 7.82 1.30 9.35
N ASP A 17 7.69 1.38 10.66
CA ASP A 17 6.60 0.74 11.38
C ASP A 17 5.54 1.79 11.70
N LEU A 18 4.42 1.71 11.00
CA LEU A 18 3.29 2.64 11.17
C LEU A 18 2.21 2.10 12.09
N ARG A 19 2.41 0.92 12.67
CA ARG A 19 1.40 0.32 13.53
C ARG A 19 1.19 1.19 14.77
N GLY A 20 -0.08 1.48 15.06
CA GLY A 20 -0.44 2.34 16.18
C GLY A 20 -0.24 3.83 15.94
N LYS A 21 0.11 4.25 14.72
CA LYS A 21 0.37 5.65 14.38
C LYS A 21 -0.82 6.36 13.75
N ASN A 22 -1.94 5.68 13.58
CA ASN A 22 -3.16 6.22 12.96
C ASN A 22 -2.94 6.72 11.53
N VAL A 23 -2.10 6.01 10.77
CA VAL A 23 -1.86 6.32 9.36
C VAL A 23 -2.86 5.53 8.51
N GLY A 24 -3.73 6.23 7.79
CA GLY A 24 -4.70 5.61 6.90
C GLY A 24 -4.07 5.10 5.62
N ILE A 25 -4.86 4.33 4.85
CA ILE A 25 -4.34 3.70 3.64
C ILE A 25 -3.94 4.73 2.58
N PHE A 26 -4.70 5.79 2.41
CA PHE A 26 -4.38 6.81 1.41
C PHE A 26 -3.04 7.48 1.72
N GLU A 27 -2.82 7.85 2.98
CA GLU A 27 -1.56 8.45 3.41
C GLU A 27 -0.40 7.49 3.28
N GLN A 28 -0.61 6.21 3.62
CA GLN A 28 0.42 5.19 3.43
C GLN A 28 0.80 5.05 1.97
N LEU A 29 -0.18 4.99 1.07
CA LEU A 29 0.09 4.87 -0.36
C LEU A 29 0.87 6.06 -0.90
N LYS A 30 0.58 7.26 -0.40
CA LYS A 30 1.35 8.45 -0.77
C LYS A 30 2.79 8.38 -0.28
N MET A 31 3.00 7.88 0.93
CA MET A 31 4.36 7.65 1.44
C MET A 31 5.11 6.63 0.60
N GLU A 32 4.47 5.51 0.24
CA GLU A 32 5.09 4.47 -0.58
C GLU A 32 5.53 5.05 -1.93
N GLU A 33 4.67 5.80 -2.56
CA GLU A 33 5.00 6.42 -3.84
C GLU A 33 6.15 7.41 -3.71
N ALA A 34 6.13 8.24 -2.68
CA ALA A 34 7.19 9.22 -2.43
C ALA A 34 8.54 8.53 -2.19
N LEU A 35 8.55 7.48 -1.39
CA LEU A 35 9.78 6.73 -1.13
C LEU A 35 10.29 6.04 -2.39
N PHE A 36 9.39 5.46 -3.16
CA PHE A 36 9.76 4.78 -4.40
C PHE A 36 10.36 5.75 -5.43
N ARG A 37 9.79 6.94 -5.56
CA ARG A 37 10.22 7.91 -6.58
C ARG A 37 11.44 8.73 -6.17
N ALA A 38 11.57 9.06 -4.90
CA ALA A 38 12.57 10.02 -4.44
C ALA A 38 13.75 9.41 -3.67
N ASN A 39 13.66 8.13 -3.34
CA ASN A 39 14.64 7.48 -2.48
C ASN A 39 15.11 6.18 -3.12
N LYS A 40 16.41 5.91 -3.08
CA LYS A 40 16.99 4.70 -3.66
C LYS A 40 17.18 3.57 -2.66
N ASN A 41 16.84 3.79 -1.42
CA ASN A 41 16.97 2.77 -0.38
C ASN A 41 15.84 1.75 -0.48
N ASN A 42 16.08 0.59 0.06
CA ASN A 42 15.06 -0.45 0.19
C ASN A 42 14.27 -0.21 1.47
N TRP A 43 12.96 -0.29 1.38
CA TRP A 43 12.08 -0.03 2.50
C TRP A 43 11.15 -1.21 2.77
N LEU A 44 10.91 -1.44 4.04
CA LEU A 44 9.89 -2.37 4.52
C LEU A 44 8.93 -1.59 5.40
N ILE A 45 7.67 -1.55 5.01
CA ILE A 45 6.66 -0.77 5.71
C ILE A 45 5.62 -1.72 6.30
N PHE A 46 5.38 -1.59 7.59
CA PHE A 46 4.28 -2.27 8.27
C PHE A 46 3.23 -1.27 8.69
N ASN A 47 1.96 -1.60 8.45
CA ASN A 47 0.86 -0.82 8.98
C ASN A 47 -0.29 -1.73 9.39
N SER A 48 -1.07 -1.25 10.33
CA SER A 48 -2.30 -1.90 10.77
C SER A 48 -3.38 -0.83 10.87
N LEU A 49 -4.55 -1.12 10.31
CA LEU A 49 -5.68 -0.21 10.37
C LEU A 49 -6.55 -0.42 11.61
N ASP A 50 -6.06 -1.16 12.62
CA ASP A 50 -6.82 -1.45 13.83
C ASP A 50 -7.27 -0.21 14.59
N HIS A 51 -6.51 0.87 14.47
CA HIS A 51 -6.80 2.14 15.16
C HIS A 51 -7.39 3.20 14.22
N VAL A 52 -7.62 2.86 12.95
CA VAL A 52 -8.15 3.77 11.96
C VAL A 52 -9.55 3.29 11.59
N ASN A 53 -10.56 4.09 11.91
CA ASN A 53 -11.95 3.75 11.57
C ASN A 53 -12.23 4.14 10.13
N GLU A 54 -11.63 3.41 9.21
CA GLU A 54 -11.61 3.76 7.80
C GLU A 54 -11.86 2.51 6.95
N ARG A 55 -12.63 2.68 5.89
CA ARG A 55 -12.82 1.67 4.85
C ARG A 55 -12.47 2.30 3.52
N ALA A 56 -11.92 1.51 2.61
CA ALA A 56 -11.61 1.99 1.28
C ALA A 56 -11.55 0.84 0.28
N VAL A 57 -11.80 1.15 -0.98
CA VAL A 57 -11.51 0.25 -2.09
C VAL A 57 -10.27 0.78 -2.80
N VAL A 58 -9.24 -0.05 -2.91
CA VAL A 58 -7.97 0.34 -3.51
C VAL A 58 -7.80 -0.41 -4.83
N PHE A 59 -7.66 0.36 -5.91
CA PHE A 59 -7.45 -0.18 -7.25
C PHE A 59 -5.98 -0.17 -7.61
N GLY A 60 -5.54 -1.22 -8.30
CA GLY A 60 -4.23 -1.21 -8.93
C GLY A 60 -4.18 -0.24 -10.10
N LEU A 61 -2.97 0.22 -10.43
CA LEU A 61 -2.75 1.05 -11.60
C LEU A 61 -3.02 0.22 -12.85
N GLY A 62 -3.89 0.71 -13.67
CA GLY A 62 -4.67 -0.05 -14.52
C GLY A 62 -4.14 -0.75 -15.71
N ASP A 63 -4.89 -1.71 -16.04
CA ASP A 63 -5.08 -2.34 -17.32
C ASP A 63 -6.13 -1.59 -18.15
N GLY A 64 -6.43 -0.33 -17.82
CA GLY A 64 -7.44 0.48 -18.47
C GLY A 64 -8.87 0.28 -17.98
N ARG A 65 -9.07 -0.54 -16.96
CA ARG A 65 -10.42 -0.76 -16.45
C ARG A 65 -10.92 0.45 -15.65
N LYS A 66 -12.20 0.73 -15.85
CA LYS A 66 -12.87 1.78 -15.09
C LYS A 66 -13.31 1.22 -13.73
N PRO A 67 -13.44 2.07 -12.71
CA PRO A 67 -13.92 1.64 -11.38
C PRO A 67 -15.22 0.87 -11.43
N ASP A 68 -16.15 1.23 -12.33
CA ASP A 68 -17.44 0.54 -12.49
C ASP A 68 -17.29 -0.94 -12.81
N ASN A 69 -16.20 -1.33 -13.45
CA ASN A 69 -15.92 -2.72 -13.80
C ASN A 69 -15.22 -3.50 -12.68
N LEU A 70 -14.79 -2.81 -11.62
CA LEU A 70 -14.00 -3.40 -10.57
C LEU A 70 -14.76 -3.49 -9.24
N CYS A 71 -15.75 -2.62 -9.04
CA CYS A 71 -16.57 -2.66 -7.85
C CYS A 71 -17.91 -1.97 -8.12
N ASN A 72 -18.85 -2.09 -7.18
CA ASN A 72 -20.11 -1.38 -7.26
C ASN A 72 -19.93 0.06 -6.76
N VAL A 73 -19.69 0.97 -7.69
CA VAL A 73 -19.39 2.37 -7.39
C VAL A 73 -20.58 3.06 -6.70
N ASP A 74 -21.80 2.71 -7.09
CA ASP A 74 -23.00 3.32 -6.51
C ASP A 74 -23.14 2.98 -5.03
N ILE A 75 -22.90 1.73 -4.66
CA ILE A 75 -22.94 1.29 -3.27
C ILE A 75 -21.79 1.94 -2.48
N ALA A 76 -20.60 1.98 -3.05
CA ALA A 76 -19.45 2.62 -2.41
C ALA A 76 -19.73 4.08 -2.12
N ARG A 77 -20.30 4.79 -3.08
CA ARG A 77 -20.65 6.20 -2.91
C ARG A 77 -21.72 6.39 -1.83
N LYS A 78 -22.76 5.55 -1.85
CA LYS A 78 -23.83 5.58 -0.86
C LYS A 78 -23.29 5.35 0.55
N ASP A 79 -22.38 4.40 0.71
CA ASP A 79 -21.79 4.05 1.99
C ASP A 79 -20.61 4.93 2.36
N LYS A 80 -20.30 5.93 1.53
CA LYS A 80 -19.17 6.86 1.73
C LYS A 80 -17.84 6.14 1.85
N ILE A 81 -17.66 5.11 1.04
CA ILE A 81 -16.39 4.36 1.00
C ILE A 81 -15.49 5.00 -0.06
N PRO A 82 -14.32 5.52 0.31
CA PRO A 82 -13.39 6.10 -0.66
C PRO A 82 -12.91 5.08 -1.68
N LEU A 83 -12.75 5.55 -2.92
CA LEU A 83 -12.17 4.79 -4.00
C LEU A 83 -10.78 5.38 -4.25
N ILE A 84 -9.75 4.57 -4.06
CA ILE A 84 -8.36 5.02 -4.13
C ILE A 84 -7.64 4.25 -5.21
N LYS A 85 -6.97 4.97 -6.11
CA LYS A 85 -6.11 4.37 -7.12
C LYS A 85 -4.67 4.46 -6.65
N ARG A 86 -4.01 3.32 -6.53
CA ARG A 86 -2.60 3.32 -6.14
C ARG A 86 -1.70 3.48 -7.36
N TYR A 87 -0.45 3.85 -7.12
CA TYR A 87 0.54 4.11 -8.17
C TYR A 87 1.10 2.82 -8.78
N SER A 88 0.88 1.67 -8.17
CA SER A 88 1.42 0.39 -8.61
C SER A 88 0.33 -0.49 -9.19
N GLY A 89 0.73 -1.52 -9.95
CA GLY A 89 -0.20 -2.46 -10.56
C GLY A 89 -0.82 -3.42 -9.55
N GLY A 90 -1.62 -4.34 -10.06
CA GLY A 90 -2.26 -5.39 -9.27
C GLY A 90 -3.78 -5.29 -9.26
N GLY A 91 -4.38 -6.10 -8.41
CA GLY A 91 -5.84 -6.20 -8.32
C GLY A 91 -6.48 -5.13 -7.45
N THR A 92 -7.78 -5.27 -7.29
CA THR A 92 -8.59 -4.41 -6.44
C THR A 92 -8.79 -5.08 -5.09
N VAL A 93 -8.61 -4.33 -4.01
CA VAL A 93 -8.79 -4.84 -2.66
C VAL A 93 -9.68 -3.91 -1.85
N PHE A 94 -10.44 -4.50 -0.95
CA PHE A 94 -11.19 -3.77 0.05
C PHE A 94 -10.38 -3.78 1.35
N VAL A 95 -10.21 -2.62 1.94
CA VAL A 95 -9.47 -2.47 3.20
C VAL A 95 -10.37 -1.91 4.28
N ASP A 96 -10.18 -2.38 5.48
CA ASP A 96 -10.94 -1.96 6.65
C ASP A 96 -10.09 -2.07 7.91
N LYS A 97 -10.74 -1.89 9.05
CA LYS A 97 -10.09 -1.91 10.36
C LYS A 97 -9.27 -3.18 10.65
N GLY A 98 -9.68 -4.32 10.09
CA GLY A 98 -8.97 -5.58 10.29
C GLY A 98 -7.77 -5.80 9.39
N THR A 99 -7.49 -4.88 8.49
CA THR A 99 -6.47 -5.08 7.46
C THR A 99 -5.09 -4.70 7.99
N ARG A 100 -4.11 -5.52 7.63
CA ARG A 100 -2.69 -5.26 7.89
C ARG A 100 -1.96 -5.20 6.57
N PHE A 101 -1.02 -4.27 6.49
CA PHE A 101 -0.24 -4.05 5.28
C PHE A 101 1.23 -4.29 5.53
N ILE A 102 1.85 -4.97 4.57
CA ILE A 102 3.30 -5.10 4.51
C ILE A 102 3.71 -4.70 3.11
N SER A 103 4.54 -3.68 2.99
CA SER A 103 5.01 -3.19 1.70
C SER A 103 6.52 -3.30 1.61
N PHE A 104 6.98 -3.85 0.50
CA PHE A 104 8.40 -3.86 0.16
C PHE A 104 8.63 -2.89 -0.99
N ILE A 105 9.59 -1.99 -0.81
CA ILE A 105 10.04 -1.06 -1.84
C ILE A 105 11.51 -1.35 -2.09
N CYS A 106 11.81 -1.86 -3.26
CA CYS A 106 13.19 -2.20 -3.63
C CYS A 106 13.47 -1.92 -5.09
#